data_e084adf0a5f4957bc68b497d0dd75337
#
_entry.id   e084adf0a5f4957bc68b497d0dd75337
#
_cell.length_a   1.000
_cell.length_b   1.000
_cell.length_c   1.000
_cell.angle_alpha   90.00
_cell.angle_beta   90.00
_cell.angle_gamma   90.00
#
_symmetry.space_group_name_H-M   'P 1'
#
loop_
_entity.id
_entity.type
_entity.pdbx_description
1 polymer ?
#
loop_
_entity_poly.entity_id
_entity_poly.type
_entity_poly.pdbx_seq_one_letter_code
_entity_poly.pdbx_strand_id
1 'polypeptide(L)' 'MKVTELRKLSQEDLLAKLADAKQELFNLRFQNAINQLENPKKITEVKKTIARIKTIIHEKELEDSAI' A
#
# COMPACT_ATOMS: atom_id res chain seq x y z
N MET A 1 -0.07 -8.30 -2.23
CA MET A 1 -1.39 -8.33 -2.90
C MET A 1 -1.24 -8.29 -4.40
N LYS A 2 -2.07 -9.07 -5.08
CA LYS A 2 -2.07 -9.06 -6.54
C LYS A 2 -2.87 -7.86 -7.05
N VAL A 3 -2.42 -7.27 -8.16
CA VAL A 3 -3.08 -6.10 -8.76
C VAL A 3 -4.54 -6.40 -9.10
N THR A 4 -4.82 -7.61 -9.57
CA THR A 4 -6.19 -8.03 -9.91
C THR A 4 -7.13 -7.99 -8.71
N GLU A 5 -6.64 -8.35 -7.52
CA GLU A 5 -7.44 -8.29 -6.30
C GLU A 5 -7.68 -6.84 -5.88
N LEU A 6 -6.68 -5.98 -6.00
CA LEU A 6 -6.79 -4.56 -5.67
C LEU A 6 -7.83 -3.86 -6.57
N ARG A 7 -7.87 -4.22 -7.85
CA ARG A 7 -8.81 -3.62 -8.80
C ARG A 7 -10.27 -3.94 -8.51
N LYS A 8 -10.52 -5.02 -7.80
CA LYS A 8 -11.89 -5.42 -7.41
C LYS A 8 -12.42 -4.65 -6.22
N LEU A 9 -11.54 -3.99 -5.46
CA LEU A 9 -11.92 -3.26 -4.26
C LEU A 9 -12.54 -1.90 -4.61
N SER A 10 -13.46 -1.43 -3.75
CA SER A 10 -13.98 -0.08 -3.84
C SER A 10 -12.88 0.92 -3.49
N GLN A 11 -13.08 2.20 -3.83
CA GLN A 11 -12.14 3.25 -3.48
C GLN A 11 -11.96 3.36 -1.98
N GLU A 12 -13.04 3.22 -1.20
CA GLU A 12 -12.98 3.23 0.26
C GLU A 12 -12.12 2.11 0.80
N ASP A 13 -12.28 0.90 0.27
CA ASP A 13 -11.48 -0.26 0.66
C ASP A 13 -10.01 -0.06 0.31
N LEU A 14 -9.73 0.52 -0.84
CA LEU A 14 -8.36 0.83 -1.25
C LEU A 14 -7.71 1.84 -0.31
N LEU A 15 -8.45 2.88 0.09
CA LEU A 15 -7.95 3.87 1.04
C LEU A 15 -7.65 3.24 2.40
N ALA A 16 -8.52 2.33 2.86
CA ALA A 16 -8.30 1.60 4.11
C ALA A 16 -7.05 0.73 4.02
N LYS A 17 -6.86 0.02 2.90
CA LYS A 17 -5.66 -0.79 2.66
C LYS A 17 -4.40 0.08 2.63
N LEU A 18 -4.49 1.25 2.04
CA LEU A 18 -3.37 2.20 1.98
C LEU A 18 -2.98 2.65 3.39
N ALA A 19 -3.96 3.00 4.22
CA ALA A 19 -3.71 3.41 5.60
C ALA A 19 -3.03 2.28 6.39
N ASP A 20 -3.54 1.04 6.27
CA ASP A 20 -2.95 -0.12 6.93
C ASP A 20 -1.50 -0.35 6.48
N ALA A 21 -1.25 -0.25 5.18
CA ALA A 21 0.09 -0.45 4.63
C ALA A 21 1.07 0.64 5.10
N LYS A 22 0.61 1.88 5.19
CA LYS A 22 1.43 2.98 5.71
C LYS A 22 1.77 2.76 7.18
N GLN A 23 0.81 2.30 7.97
CA GLN A 23 1.03 1.99 9.38
C GLN A 23 2.06 0.86 9.53
N GLU A 24 1.95 -0.18 8.72
CA GLU A 24 2.91 -1.28 8.71
C GLU A 24 4.31 -0.79 8.35
N LEU A 25 4.43 0.07 7.33
CA LEU A 25 5.71 0.65 6.94
C LEU A 25 6.34 1.45 8.08
N PHE A 26 5.53 2.26 8.76
CA PHE A 26 6.00 3.03 9.91
C PHE A 26 6.57 2.10 10.99
N ASN A 27 5.83 1.05 11.33
CA ASN A 27 6.27 0.08 12.34
C ASN A 27 7.57 -0.63 11.93
N LEU A 28 7.67 -1.03 10.66
CA LEU A 28 8.87 -1.70 10.15
C LEU A 28 10.08 -0.76 10.18
N ARG A 29 9.90 0.51 9.82
CA ARG A 29 10.96 1.50 9.88
C ARG A 29 11.42 1.74 11.30
N PHE A 30 10.48 1.80 12.24
CA PHE A 30 10.80 1.95 13.66
C PHE A 30 11.63 0.76 14.15
N GLN A 31 11.21 -0.47 13.84
CA GLN A 31 11.94 -1.68 14.22
C GLN A 31 13.34 -1.70 13.62
N ASN A 32 13.48 -1.26 12.36
CA ASN A 32 14.77 -1.19 11.71
C ASN A 32 15.70 -0.16 12.39
N ALA A 33 15.14 0.98 12.78
CA ALA A 33 15.89 2.04 13.46
C ALA A 33 16.48 1.59 14.80
N ILE A 34 15.78 0.69 15.51
CA ILE A 34 16.27 0.16 16.80
C ILE A 34 16.92 -1.22 16.64
N ASN A 35 17.25 -1.61 15.41
CA ASN A 35 17.95 -2.87 15.09
C ASN A 35 17.19 -4.13 15.52
N GLN A 36 15.84 -4.09 15.56
CA GLN A 36 15.01 -5.24 15.91
C GLN A 36 14.30 -5.87 14.71
N LEU A 37 14.54 -5.36 13.50
CA LEU A 37 13.93 -5.90 12.30
C LEU A 37 14.77 -7.07 11.75
N GLU A 38 14.19 -8.26 11.72
CA GLU A 38 14.86 -9.47 11.24
C GLU A 38 15.04 -9.48 9.72
N ASN A 39 14.06 -8.92 8.98
CA ASN A 39 14.10 -8.95 7.52
C ASN A 39 13.83 -7.56 6.94
N PRO A 40 14.89 -6.80 6.62
CA PRO A 40 14.73 -5.47 6.04
C PRO A 40 14.06 -5.46 4.66
N LYS A 41 13.99 -6.61 3.97
CA LYS A 41 13.30 -6.72 2.70
C LYS A 41 11.79 -6.46 2.82
N LYS A 42 11.22 -6.65 4.01
CA LYS A 42 9.80 -6.35 4.26
C LYS A 42 9.49 -4.87 4.01
N ILE A 43 10.41 -3.98 4.33
CA ILE A 43 10.23 -2.54 4.08
C ILE A 43 10.02 -2.30 2.58
N THR A 44 10.86 -2.90 1.74
CA THR A 44 10.76 -2.79 0.29
C THR A 44 9.45 -3.37 -0.23
N GLU A 45 9.03 -4.52 0.29
CA GLU A 45 7.77 -5.16 -0.10
C GLU A 45 6.56 -4.29 0.23
N VAL A 46 6.54 -3.71 1.43
CA VAL A 46 5.44 -2.84 1.86
C VAL A 46 5.43 -1.56 1.02
N LYS A 47 6.57 -0.99 0.70
CA LYS A 47 6.66 0.17 -0.18
C LYS A 47 6.07 -0.13 -1.56
N LYS A 48 6.36 -1.29 -2.11
CA LYS A 48 5.80 -1.73 -3.40
C LYS A 48 4.28 -1.87 -3.32
N THR A 49 3.78 -2.44 -2.23
CA THR A 49 2.34 -2.57 -2.00
C THR A 49 1.67 -1.20 -1.95
N ILE A 50 2.26 -0.25 -1.22
CA ILE A 50 1.75 1.12 -1.15
C ILE A 50 1.70 1.75 -2.53
N ALA A 51 2.77 1.61 -3.33
CA ALA A 51 2.82 2.15 -4.68
C ALA A 51 1.73 1.56 -5.58
N ARG A 52 1.50 0.25 -5.49
CA ARG A 52 0.44 -0.42 -6.25
C ARG A 52 -0.94 0.09 -5.86
N ILE A 53 -1.21 0.22 -4.57
CA ILE A 53 -2.49 0.72 -4.07
C ILE A 53 -2.72 2.15 -4.57
N LYS A 54 -1.72 3.02 -4.46
CA LYS A 54 -1.82 4.40 -4.95
C LYS A 54 -2.10 4.45 -6.45
N THR A 55 -1.45 3.61 -7.23
CA THR A 55 -1.66 3.53 -8.68
C THR A 55 -3.09 3.14 -9.00
N ILE A 56 -3.63 2.13 -8.32
CA ILE A 56 -5.01 1.68 -8.54
C ILE A 56 -6.01 2.77 -8.15
N ILE A 57 -5.78 3.45 -7.03
CA ILE A 57 -6.62 4.57 -6.61
C ILE A 57 -6.64 5.66 -7.69
N HIS A 58 -5.47 5.99 -8.22
CA HIS A 58 -5.34 7.00 -9.27
C HIS A 58 -6.07 6.59 -10.54
N GLU A 59 -5.94 5.33 -10.96
CA GLU A 59 -6.67 4.80 -12.11
C GLU A 59 -8.19 4.93 -11.94
N LYS A 60 -8.69 4.61 -10.75
CA LYS A 60 -10.13 4.73 -10.47
C LYS A 60 -10.60 6.18 -10.48
N GLU A 61 -9.79 7.10 -9.97
CA GLU A 61 -10.10 8.52 -10.03
C GLU A 61 -10.18 9.03 -11.47
N LEU A 62 -9.28 8.57 -12.32
CA LEU A 62 -9.28 8.92 -13.75
C LEU A 62 -10.51 8.36 -14.46
N GLU A 63 -10.92 7.13 -14.15
CA GLU A 63 -12.13 6.55 -14.70
C GLU A 63 -13.37 7.37 -14.30
N ASP A 64 -13.45 7.76 -13.03
CA ASP A 64 -14.55 8.58 -12.53
C ASP A 64 -14.55 9.97 -13.17
N SER A 65 -13.38 10.51 -13.49
CA SER A 65 -13.24 11.82 -14.12
C SER A 65 -13.50 11.81 -15.64
N ALA A 66 -13.48 10.65 -16.25
CA ALA A 66 -13.64 10.51 -17.71
C ALA A 66 -15.10 10.55 -18.18
N ILE A 67 -16.04 10.67 -17.28
CA ILE A 67 -17.47 10.69 -17.61
C ILE A 67 -17.91 12.04 -18.18
#